data_2f3358f57b11b9afc0c99f55cf28a8da
#
_entry.id   2f3358f57b11b9afc0c99f55cf28a8da
#
_cell.length_a   1.000
_cell.length_b   1.000
_cell.length_c   1.000
_cell.angle_alpha   90.00
_cell.angle_beta   90.00
_cell.angle_gamma   90.00
#
_symmetry.space_group_name_H-M   'P 1'
#
loop_
_entity.id
_entity.type
_entity.pdbx_description
1 polymer ?
#
loop_
_entity_poly.entity_id
_entity_poly.type
_entity_poly.pdbx_seq_one_letter_code
_entity_poly.pdbx_strand_id
1 'polypeptide(L)'
;AHVVNDQNNGEDLKKVTLIYHLVDKIGRKLVGDTLQFSNIPYYKAVKKQVSLRIPDNLSTGDYTLEGSIYSDGKERSKNSQKLFIADQFYTRSGGSVGKVISLYDPSGSTAKAFQKLGVLYKTVSNFNKLEQNQALVIGENAADEMVKTSSAEIKRFIQEGGRVLSL
;
A
#
# COMPACT_ATOMS: atom_id res chain seq x y z
N ALA A 1 -15.79 2.30 -7.82
CA ALA A 1 -15.95 2.87 -9.17
C ALA A 1 -16.75 4.16 -9.12
N HIS A 2 -16.41 5.12 -9.97
CA HIS A 2 -17.08 6.39 -10.13
C HIS A 2 -17.39 6.56 -11.61
N VAL A 3 -18.67 6.58 -11.96
CA VAL A 3 -19.15 6.70 -13.35
C VAL A 3 -19.87 8.01 -13.49
N VAL A 4 -19.45 8.81 -14.45
CA VAL A 4 -20.04 10.12 -14.79
C VAL A 4 -20.68 10.01 -16.18
N ASN A 5 -21.87 10.55 -16.34
CA ASN A 5 -22.51 10.69 -17.63
C ASN A 5 -22.36 12.14 -18.13
N ASP A 6 -21.38 12.37 -18.98
CA ASP A 6 -21.07 13.66 -19.60
C ASP A 6 -21.06 13.56 -21.14
N GLN A 7 -21.75 12.55 -21.70
CA GLN A 7 -21.77 12.37 -23.15
C GLN A 7 -22.45 13.52 -23.90
N ASN A 8 -21.92 13.86 -25.07
CA ASN A 8 -22.28 15.08 -25.80
C ASN A 8 -23.73 15.12 -26.33
N ASN A 9 -24.44 13.98 -26.36
CA ASN A 9 -25.79 13.90 -26.88
C ASN A 9 -26.90 14.28 -25.87
N GLY A 10 -26.53 14.55 -24.61
CA GLY A 10 -27.49 14.94 -23.56
C GLY A 10 -28.39 13.79 -23.07
N GLU A 11 -28.11 12.54 -23.45
CA GLU A 11 -28.96 11.40 -23.12
C GLU A 11 -28.53 10.68 -21.83
N ASP A 12 -29.47 9.98 -21.23
CA ASP A 12 -29.21 9.10 -20.10
C ASP A 12 -28.44 7.85 -20.53
N LEU A 13 -27.45 7.44 -19.73
CA LEU A 13 -26.83 6.11 -19.89
C LEU A 13 -27.77 5.04 -19.35
N LYS A 14 -28.18 4.09 -20.22
CA LYS A 14 -29.10 3.00 -19.90
C LYS A 14 -28.36 1.66 -19.84
N LYS A 15 -28.87 0.71 -19.03
CA LYS A 15 -28.31 -0.64 -18.89
C LYS A 15 -26.80 -0.59 -18.69
N VAL A 16 -26.35 0.22 -17.73
CA VAL A 16 -24.93 0.50 -17.53
C VAL A 16 -24.27 -0.66 -16.82
N THR A 17 -23.20 -1.16 -17.41
CA THR A 17 -22.42 -2.27 -16.89
C THR A 17 -20.95 -1.89 -16.83
N LEU A 18 -20.32 -2.07 -15.67
CA LEU A 18 -18.86 -2.02 -15.51
C LEU A 18 -18.35 -3.46 -15.54
N ILE A 19 -17.47 -3.76 -16.47
CA ILE A 19 -16.67 -4.99 -16.47
C ILE A 19 -15.26 -4.59 -16.07
N TYR A 20 -14.73 -5.21 -15.02
CA TYR A 20 -13.37 -4.91 -14.55
C TYR A 20 -12.60 -6.18 -14.28
N HIS A 21 -11.28 -6.13 -14.49
CA HIS A 21 -10.40 -7.26 -14.30
C HIS A 21 -8.97 -6.82 -14.01
N LEU A 22 -8.26 -7.69 -13.31
CA LEU A 22 -6.84 -7.57 -13.08
C LEU A 22 -6.11 -8.25 -14.24
N VAL A 23 -5.11 -7.58 -14.80
CA VAL A 23 -4.23 -8.13 -15.83
C VAL A 23 -2.79 -8.14 -15.37
N ASP A 24 -2.04 -9.14 -15.82
CA ASP A 24 -0.59 -9.18 -15.61
C ASP A 24 0.16 -8.32 -16.64
N LYS A 25 1.47 -8.27 -16.50
CA LYS A 25 2.36 -7.48 -17.36
C LYS A 25 2.33 -7.84 -18.85
N ILE A 26 1.80 -9.04 -19.19
CA ILE A 26 1.65 -9.48 -20.59
C ILE A 26 0.19 -9.36 -21.10
N GLY A 27 -0.68 -8.72 -20.31
CA GLY A 27 -2.08 -8.47 -20.66
C GLY A 27 -3.03 -9.66 -20.44
N ARG A 28 -2.59 -10.71 -19.74
CA ARG A 28 -3.46 -11.86 -19.42
C ARG A 28 -4.40 -11.51 -18.27
N LYS A 29 -5.69 -11.71 -18.47
CA LYS A 29 -6.73 -11.53 -17.45
C LYS A 29 -6.61 -12.62 -16.39
N LEU A 30 -6.53 -12.22 -15.13
CA LEU A 30 -6.32 -13.12 -14.00
C LEU A 30 -7.60 -13.33 -13.20
N VAL A 31 -8.26 -12.26 -12.85
CA VAL A 31 -9.50 -12.24 -12.08
C VAL A 31 -10.30 -10.99 -12.47
N GLY A 32 -11.60 -11.08 -12.44
CA GLY A 32 -12.47 -9.96 -12.77
C GLY A 32 -13.89 -10.19 -12.29
N ASP A 33 -14.68 -9.15 -12.40
CA ASP A 33 -16.10 -9.18 -12.05
C ASP A 33 -16.89 -8.16 -12.87
N THR A 34 -18.21 -8.17 -12.71
CA THR A 34 -19.14 -7.31 -13.43
C THR A 34 -20.08 -6.64 -12.44
N LEU A 35 -20.25 -5.33 -12.57
CA LEU A 35 -21.14 -4.55 -11.73
C LEU A 35 -22.19 -3.86 -12.59
N GLN A 36 -23.46 -4.05 -12.22
CA GLN A 36 -24.59 -3.37 -12.86
C GLN A 36 -24.89 -2.06 -12.15
N PHE A 37 -25.21 -1.03 -12.93
CA PHE A 37 -25.72 0.24 -12.43
C PHE A 37 -27.16 0.42 -12.90
N SER A 38 -27.94 1.19 -12.15
CA SER A 38 -29.16 1.80 -12.65
C SER A 38 -28.84 2.79 -13.77
N ASN A 39 -29.85 3.26 -14.47
CA ASN A 39 -29.67 4.36 -15.42
C ASN A 39 -28.98 5.54 -14.76
N ILE A 40 -28.04 6.15 -15.47
CA ILE A 40 -27.30 7.33 -15.01
C ILE A 40 -27.76 8.52 -15.84
N PRO A 41 -28.55 9.43 -15.27
CA PRO A 41 -29.02 10.60 -15.99
C PRO A 41 -27.88 11.48 -16.50
N TYR A 42 -28.17 12.23 -17.55
CA TYR A 42 -27.22 13.19 -18.11
C TYR A 42 -26.71 14.15 -17.05
N TYR A 43 -25.42 14.46 -17.07
CA TYR A 43 -24.71 15.28 -16.07
C TYR A 43 -24.80 14.78 -14.61
N LYS A 44 -25.06 13.48 -14.41
CA LYS A 44 -25.02 12.87 -13.09
C LYS A 44 -23.86 11.89 -12.96
N ALA A 45 -23.44 11.67 -11.72
CA ALA A 45 -22.42 10.73 -11.35
C ALA A 45 -22.96 9.71 -10.34
N VAL A 46 -22.51 8.48 -10.47
CA VAL A 46 -22.84 7.41 -9.52
C VAL A 46 -21.55 6.78 -9.01
N LYS A 47 -21.46 6.64 -7.70
CA LYS A 47 -20.37 5.93 -7.02
C LYS A 47 -20.85 4.57 -6.54
N LYS A 48 -20.06 3.52 -6.83
CA LYS A 48 -20.23 2.18 -6.23
C LYS A 48 -18.90 1.63 -5.78
N GLN A 49 -18.91 0.97 -4.65
CA GLN A 49 -17.77 0.21 -4.20
C GLN A 49 -17.62 -1.03 -5.07
N VAL A 50 -16.38 -1.31 -5.50
CA VAL A 50 -16.00 -2.55 -6.17
C VAL A 50 -15.03 -3.30 -5.28
N SER A 51 -15.16 -4.61 -5.24
CA SER A 51 -14.24 -5.48 -4.52
C SER A 51 -13.73 -6.53 -5.48
N LEU A 52 -12.44 -6.79 -5.44
CA LEU A 52 -11.81 -7.83 -6.25
C LEU A 52 -10.96 -8.69 -5.32
N ARG A 53 -11.29 -9.96 -5.22
CA ARG A 53 -10.47 -10.90 -4.45
C ARG A 53 -9.25 -11.25 -5.27
N ILE A 54 -8.09 -10.86 -4.77
CA ILE A 54 -6.82 -11.18 -5.39
C ILE A 54 -6.53 -12.68 -5.17
N PRO A 55 -6.19 -13.46 -6.20
CA PRO A 55 -5.79 -14.85 -6.05
C PRO A 55 -4.53 -15.00 -5.21
N ASP A 56 -4.52 -15.96 -4.29
CA ASP A 56 -3.42 -16.18 -3.33
C ASP A 56 -2.12 -16.64 -4.01
N ASN A 57 -2.19 -17.11 -5.25
CA ASN A 57 -1.05 -17.61 -6.03
C ASN A 57 -0.43 -16.56 -6.96
N LEU A 58 -0.79 -15.30 -6.83
CA LEU A 58 -0.14 -14.25 -7.60
C LEU A 58 1.24 -13.94 -7.03
N SER A 59 2.22 -13.82 -7.92
CA SER A 59 3.56 -13.39 -7.56
C SER A 59 3.60 -11.90 -7.27
N THR A 60 4.53 -11.49 -6.41
CA THR A 60 4.82 -10.07 -6.21
C THR A 60 5.20 -9.40 -7.53
N GLY A 61 4.62 -8.25 -7.80
CA GLY A 61 4.93 -7.48 -9.00
C GLY A 61 3.86 -6.46 -9.40
N ASP A 62 4.07 -5.91 -10.59
CA ASP A 62 3.18 -4.92 -11.18
C ASP A 62 2.05 -5.59 -11.95
N TYR A 63 0.86 -5.08 -11.73
CA TYR A 63 -0.38 -5.48 -12.37
C TYR A 63 -1.16 -4.26 -12.82
N THR A 64 -2.18 -4.46 -13.64
CA THR A 64 -3.07 -3.38 -14.06
C THR A 64 -4.51 -3.78 -13.79
N LEU A 65 -5.24 -2.94 -13.08
CA LEU A 65 -6.69 -3.04 -12.99
C LEU A 65 -7.28 -2.31 -14.18
N GLU A 66 -7.97 -3.04 -15.05
CA GLU A 66 -8.70 -2.48 -16.19
C GLU A 66 -10.20 -2.48 -15.91
N GLY A 67 -10.88 -1.45 -16.36
CA GLY A 67 -12.33 -1.35 -16.28
C GLY A 67 -12.93 -0.73 -17.53
N SER A 68 -13.97 -1.36 -18.09
CA SER A 68 -14.73 -0.85 -19.23
C SER A 68 -16.19 -0.66 -18.84
N ILE A 69 -16.73 0.50 -19.19
CA ILE A 69 -18.16 0.84 -19.04
C ILE A 69 -18.87 0.58 -20.35
N TYR A 70 -19.95 -0.15 -20.26
CA TYR A 70 -20.88 -0.42 -21.35
C TYR A 70 -22.23 0.23 -21.05
N SER A 71 -22.90 0.75 -22.09
CA SER A 71 -24.29 1.17 -22.05
C SER A 71 -24.99 0.69 -23.31
N ASP A 72 -26.14 0.04 -23.15
CA ASP A 72 -26.87 -0.64 -24.25
C ASP A 72 -25.98 -1.54 -25.11
N GLY A 73 -25.07 -2.29 -24.46
CA GLY A 73 -24.15 -3.23 -25.10
C GLY A 73 -22.96 -2.60 -25.82
N LYS A 74 -22.84 -1.28 -25.87
CA LYS A 74 -21.72 -0.57 -26.49
C LYS A 74 -20.72 -0.12 -25.43
N GLU A 75 -19.42 -0.34 -25.66
CA GLU A 75 -18.38 0.22 -24.82
C GLU A 75 -18.39 1.76 -24.94
N ARG A 76 -18.45 2.43 -23.79
CA ARG A 76 -18.53 3.90 -23.70
C ARG A 76 -17.22 4.50 -23.18
N SER A 77 -16.55 3.78 -22.28
CA SER A 77 -15.29 4.24 -21.69
C SER A 77 -14.47 3.07 -21.20
N LYS A 78 -13.17 3.20 -21.30
CA LYS A 78 -12.19 2.27 -20.71
C LYS A 78 -11.19 3.06 -19.88
N ASN A 79 -10.83 2.54 -18.73
CA ASN A 79 -9.79 3.13 -17.86
C ASN A 79 -8.91 2.01 -17.29
N SER A 80 -7.72 2.39 -16.83
CA SER A 80 -6.79 1.46 -16.20
C SER A 80 -6.01 2.12 -15.07
N GLN A 81 -5.66 1.32 -14.07
CA GLN A 81 -4.86 1.73 -12.92
C GLN A 81 -3.75 0.71 -12.68
N LYS A 82 -2.51 1.17 -12.63
CA LYS A 82 -1.38 0.33 -12.22
C LYS A 82 -1.43 0.06 -10.72
N LEU A 83 -1.19 -1.19 -10.34
CA LEU A 83 -1.18 -1.67 -8.97
C LEU A 83 0.10 -2.48 -8.76
N PHE A 84 0.70 -2.34 -7.58
CA PHE A 84 1.71 -3.27 -7.11
C PHE A 84 1.07 -4.24 -6.13
N ILE A 85 1.19 -5.54 -6.39
CA ILE A 85 0.71 -6.60 -5.51
C ILE A 85 1.94 -7.23 -4.85
N ALA A 86 1.95 -7.22 -3.52
CA ALA A 86 2.96 -7.89 -2.72
C ALA A 86 2.37 -9.19 -2.16
N ASP A 87 3.04 -10.30 -2.40
CA ASP A 87 2.68 -11.58 -1.79
C ASP A 87 3.13 -11.65 -0.33
N GLN A 88 2.75 -12.72 0.37
CA GLN A 88 3.11 -12.90 1.77
C GLN A 88 4.63 -13.06 1.98
N PHE A 89 5.38 -13.49 0.97
CA PHE A 89 6.84 -13.62 1.08
C PHE A 89 7.52 -12.26 0.95
N TYR A 90 7.00 -11.38 0.11
CA TYR A 90 7.47 -10.00 0.00
C TYR A 90 7.32 -9.24 1.33
N THR A 91 6.17 -9.42 2.00
CA THR A 91 5.91 -8.79 3.31
C THR A 91 6.65 -9.49 4.45
N ARG A 92 6.97 -10.79 4.31
CA ARG A 92 7.74 -11.56 5.28
C ARG A 92 9.25 -11.51 5.06
N SER A 93 9.71 -10.97 3.95
CA SER A 93 11.14 -10.91 3.59
C SER A 93 11.96 -9.95 4.44
N GLY A 94 11.42 -9.43 5.51
CA GLY A 94 12.17 -9.06 6.69
C GLY A 94 12.84 -10.29 7.30
N GLY A 95 13.47 -11.13 6.46
CA GLY A 95 14.36 -12.18 6.94
C GLY A 95 15.31 -11.50 7.91
N SER A 96 15.44 -12.07 9.11
CA SER A 96 16.36 -11.59 10.12
C SER A 96 17.73 -11.47 9.45
N VAL A 97 18.06 -10.26 9.05
CA VAL A 97 19.39 -9.95 8.53
C VAL A 97 20.31 -10.00 9.74
N GLY A 98 20.45 -11.11 10.44
CA GLY A 98 21.41 -11.36 11.51
C GLY A 98 21.77 -10.18 12.44
N LYS A 99 21.11 -9.05 12.28
CA LYS A 99 21.32 -7.79 12.99
C LYS A 99 20.11 -7.48 13.88
N VAL A 100 20.36 -7.30 15.13
CA VAL A 100 19.34 -6.87 16.09
C VAL A 100 19.00 -5.41 15.78
N ILE A 101 17.70 -5.12 15.59
CA ILE A 101 17.19 -3.77 15.47
C ILE A 101 16.96 -3.21 16.88
N SER A 102 17.55 -2.06 17.16
CA SER A 102 17.20 -1.25 18.35
C SER A 102 16.02 -0.36 17.99
N LEU A 103 14.90 -0.48 18.69
CA LEU A 103 13.69 0.29 18.45
C LEU A 103 13.43 1.27 19.58
N TYR A 104 13.42 2.56 19.28
CA TYR A 104 12.90 3.61 20.13
C TYR A 104 11.48 3.95 19.68
N ASP A 105 10.47 3.59 20.46
CA ASP A 105 9.05 3.73 20.11
C ASP A 105 8.20 3.95 21.37
N PRO A 106 8.15 5.18 21.88
CA PRO A 106 7.39 5.52 23.09
C PRO A 106 5.88 5.24 22.95
N SER A 107 5.33 5.34 21.75
CA SER A 107 3.91 5.09 21.47
C SER A 107 3.56 3.60 21.38
N GLY A 108 4.53 2.77 21.04
CA GLY A 108 4.33 1.34 20.76
C GLY A 108 3.67 1.03 19.42
N SER A 109 3.43 2.01 18.55
CA SER A 109 2.77 1.80 17.25
C SER A 109 3.65 1.02 16.28
N THR A 110 4.92 1.40 16.18
CA THR A 110 5.91 0.71 15.34
C THR A 110 6.21 -0.69 15.86
N ALA A 111 6.29 -0.86 17.20
CA ALA A 111 6.46 -2.17 17.83
C ALA A 111 5.34 -3.15 17.45
N LYS A 112 4.08 -2.71 17.45
CA LYS A 112 2.93 -3.51 17.00
C LYS A 112 3.04 -3.91 15.52
N ALA A 113 3.50 -2.99 14.67
CA ALA A 113 3.73 -3.29 13.25
C ALA A 113 4.85 -4.32 13.07
N PHE A 114 5.97 -4.17 13.78
CA PHE A 114 7.10 -5.10 13.75
C PHE A 114 6.68 -6.50 14.20
N GLN A 115 5.88 -6.61 15.27
CA GLN A 115 5.33 -7.89 15.73
C GLN A 115 4.50 -8.58 14.65
N LYS A 116 3.60 -7.84 13.99
CA LYS A 116 2.77 -8.39 12.89
C LYS A 116 3.62 -8.86 11.70
N LEU A 117 4.72 -8.18 11.42
CA LEU A 117 5.64 -8.50 10.33
C LEU A 117 6.70 -9.55 10.70
N GLY A 118 6.75 -9.99 11.96
CA GLY A 118 7.77 -10.93 12.42
C GLY A 118 9.18 -10.33 12.46
N VAL A 119 9.31 -9.00 12.54
CA VAL A 119 10.61 -8.32 12.65
C VAL A 119 11.11 -8.42 14.07
N LEU A 120 12.34 -8.95 14.25
CA LEU A 120 12.96 -9.03 15.56
C LEU A 120 13.60 -7.70 15.95
N TYR A 121 13.30 -7.20 17.13
CA TYR A 121 13.83 -5.95 17.66
C TYR A 121 14.04 -6.00 19.16
N LYS A 122 14.86 -5.07 19.67
CA LYS A 122 15.07 -4.80 21.08
C LYS A 122 14.64 -3.37 21.36
N THR A 123 13.73 -3.17 22.29
CA THR A 123 13.29 -1.83 22.68
C THR A 123 14.42 -1.09 23.44
N VAL A 124 14.64 0.16 23.10
CA VAL A 124 15.56 1.05 23.80
C VAL A 124 14.82 2.26 24.34
N SER A 125 15.15 2.67 25.55
CA SER A 125 14.60 3.87 26.23
C SER A 125 15.55 5.05 26.22
N ASN A 126 16.82 4.84 25.84
CA ASN A 126 17.84 5.87 25.67
C ASN A 126 18.88 5.41 24.66
N PHE A 127 19.76 6.31 24.24
CA PHE A 127 20.70 6.06 23.14
C PHE A 127 22.16 5.86 23.62
N ASN A 128 22.40 5.79 24.92
CA ASN A 128 23.76 5.69 25.48
C ASN A 128 24.44 4.31 25.28
N LYS A 129 23.64 3.27 25.01
CA LYS A 129 24.09 1.88 24.90
C LYS A 129 23.75 1.25 23.54
N LEU A 130 23.77 2.04 22.47
CA LEU A 130 23.62 1.50 21.13
C LEU A 130 24.90 0.72 20.78
N GLU A 131 24.70 -0.54 20.38
CA GLU A 131 25.82 -1.41 19.99
C GLU A 131 26.24 -1.10 18.55
N GLN A 132 27.54 -1.15 18.27
CA GLN A 132 28.10 -0.96 16.93
C GLN A 132 27.50 -1.97 15.94
N ASN A 133 27.39 -1.59 14.67
CA ASN A 133 26.82 -2.41 13.59
C ASN A 133 25.33 -2.80 13.73
N GLN A 134 24.57 -2.16 14.61
CA GLN A 134 23.13 -2.30 14.70
C GLN A 134 22.40 -1.28 13.82
N ALA A 135 21.09 -1.46 13.66
CA ALA A 135 20.19 -0.47 13.12
C ALA A 135 19.34 0.11 14.27
N LEU A 136 19.35 1.42 14.42
CA LEU A 136 18.41 2.14 15.27
C LEU A 136 17.20 2.53 14.44
N VAL A 137 16.01 2.15 14.88
CA VAL A 137 14.75 2.64 14.33
C VAL A 137 14.12 3.58 15.36
N ILE A 138 13.88 4.82 14.95
CA ILE A 138 13.05 5.79 15.64
C ILE A 138 11.65 5.63 15.08
N GLY A 139 10.73 5.16 15.89
CA GLY A 139 9.37 4.78 15.49
C GLY A 139 8.52 5.95 15.03
N GLU A 140 7.33 5.63 14.57
CA GLU A 140 6.37 6.62 14.05
C GLU A 140 6.08 7.71 15.10
N ASN A 141 6.25 8.97 14.70
CA ASN A 141 6.10 10.16 15.55
C ASN A 141 6.96 10.15 16.83
N ALA A 142 8.06 9.38 16.85
CA ALA A 142 8.94 9.26 18.02
C ALA A 142 10.13 10.24 18.01
N ALA A 143 10.19 11.17 17.07
CA ALA A 143 11.22 12.23 17.03
C ALA A 143 10.92 13.34 18.09
N ASP A 144 10.93 12.95 19.35
CA ASP A 144 10.57 13.75 20.51
C ASP A 144 11.78 14.48 21.12
N GLU A 145 11.60 15.06 22.32
CA GLU A 145 12.66 15.80 23.02
C GLU A 145 13.82 14.89 23.43
N MET A 146 13.57 13.60 23.71
CA MET A 146 14.64 12.65 24.01
C MET A 146 15.56 12.44 22.81
N VAL A 147 15.01 12.32 21.62
CA VAL A 147 15.79 12.19 20.36
C VAL A 147 16.61 13.47 20.12
N LYS A 148 16.04 14.65 20.36
CA LYS A 148 16.74 15.92 20.19
C LYS A 148 17.91 16.08 21.16
N THR A 149 17.66 15.80 22.43
CA THR A 149 18.68 15.95 23.49
C THR A 149 19.80 14.91 23.35
N SER A 150 19.51 13.74 22.75
CA SER A 150 20.50 12.69 22.51
C SER A 150 21.12 12.74 21.11
N SER A 151 21.08 13.89 20.46
CA SER A 151 21.63 14.05 19.11
C SER A 151 23.13 13.74 18.99
N ALA A 152 23.90 14.02 20.05
CA ALA A 152 25.33 13.73 20.10
C ALA A 152 25.61 12.22 20.12
N GLU A 153 24.86 11.46 20.90
CA GLU A 153 24.95 10.01 21.00
C GLU A 153 24.56 9.34 19.66
N ILE A 154 23.45 9.79 19.07
CA ILE A 154 23.00 9.30 17.77
C ILE A 154 24.03 9.59 16.67
N LYS A 155 24.60 10.81 16.67
CA LYS A 155 25.66 11.18 15.72
C LYS A 155 26.90 10.30 15.90
N ARG A 156 27.35 10.07 17.12
CA ARG A 156 28.47 9.19 17.42
C ARG A 156 28.18 7.76 16.92
N PHE A 157 26.99 7.23 17.20
CA PHE A 157 26.55 5.91 16.73
C PHE A 157 26.64 5.77 15.21
N ILE A 158 26.21 6.80 14.45
CA ILE A 158 26.32 6.82 12.98
C ILE A 158 27.80 6.86 12.54
N GLN A 159 28.63 7.67 13.20
CA GLN A 159 30.06 7.78 12.89
C GLN A 159 30.82 6.48 13.15
N GLU A 160 30.36 5.67 14.12
CA GLU A 160 30.89 4.35 14.45
C GLU A 160 30.32 3.22 13.57
N GLY A 161 29.58 3.53 12.49
CA GLY A 161 29.04 2.58 11.51
C GLY A 161 27.62 2.11 11.79
N GLY A 162 26.93 2.67 12.77
CA GLY A 162 25.52 2.45 13.02
C GLY A 162 24.63 3.06 11.92
N ARG A 163 23.43 2.53 11.76
CA ARG A 163 22.43 3.02 10.81
C ARG A 163 21.20 3.49 11.56
N VAL A 164 20.63 4.62 11.15
CA VAL A 164 19.41 5.18 11.74
C VAL A 164 18.33 5.30 10.67
N LEU A 165 17.14 4.80 11.00
CA LEU A 165 15.92 4.99 10.25
C LEU A 165 14.90 5.70 11.14
N SER A 166 14.35 6.82 10.70
CA SER A 166 13.21 7.49 11.33
C SER A 166 11.96 7.30 10.47
N LEU A 167 10.86 6.94 11.13
CA LEU A 167 9.55 6.70 10.50
C LEU A 167 8.58 7.86 10.77
#